data_8024f0460fb43eb2e8d8961d893a0584
#
_entry.id   8024f0460fb43eb2e8d8961d893a0584
#
_cell.length_a   1.000
_cell.length_b   1.000
_cell.length_c   1.000
_cell.angle_alpha   90.00
_cell.angle_beta   90.00
_cell.angle_gamma   90.00
#
_symmetry.space_group_name_H-M   'P 1'
#
loop_
_entity.id
_entity.type
_entity.pdbx_description
1 polymer ?
#
loop_
_entity_poly.entity_id
_entity_poly.type
_entity_poly.pdbx_seq_one_letter_code
_entity_poly.pdbx_strand_id
1 'polypeptide(L)'
;MLAGYVLNHSDCDDTNTLVHPNAIEIYGNGIDDNCNGSIDSDTSICGVSTIWNGTEWSNGTPTYEKSVIFSGAYTSTSDIYACAILITNNATLTLNHTLFIYDAITIDNGSYCIANNNNNIIQINPLATNTGNLMVHRNTSTIVRLDHTLWSSPVSGQNLYAFSPETLTHRFYTYDTLTNTYLSSTLSNASEFLAGKGYAIRAPNNQSANIPAEWTGFFYGVPNNGTIPFNVIHSPSNYFNLLGNPYPSTLDAELFVNDNEATIEGTLYFYEHTLTMDANGIFPTGTNYATWNATGGTAATAVDINHPDYHTPSVIPNGNIQVGQGFFVMAKNNGTVNFTNTQRTNNQDHQFLKTLTEQHHIWLNVASIDGNDINQILIGYVEGATMGLDVNYDGKSYGNTGNHLYSILGNEPLVIQGRALPFNATDEVPLGWFCDTPGNYTIKLSDWDGIFLGNQAVYIRDNYTGTTTNIKTTPYTFNATVGTFNDRFVVVYTENLSELSHDLAANSVIIYQKNNKFHVSTPNTIMKDISVYNLSGQLLYHLKNINSNAVILNKMGVSDQVVVFHIILQNLQPIAVKVIHKTP
;
A
#
# COMPACT_ATOMS: atom_id res chain seq x y z
N MET A 1 -0.25 -18.01 36.54
CA MET A 1 0.45 -18.37 35.31
C MET A 1 0.49 -17.10 34.45
N LEU A 2 1.63 -16.68 34.02
CA LEU A 2 1.76 -15.61 33.05
C LEU A 2 1.14 -16.11 31.74
N ALA A 3 0.29 -15.30 31.10
CA ALA A 3 -0.32 -15.65 29.83
C ALA A 3 0.78 -15.82 28.76
N GLY A 4 0.84 -16.97 28.09
CA GLY A 4 1.82 -17.29 27.06
C GLY A 4 2.80 -18.41 27.39
N TYR A 5 2.77 -18.99 28.59
CA TYR A 5 3.63 -20.12 28.97
C TYR A 5 2.84 -21.41 29.07
N VAL A 6 3.29 -22.45 28.37
CA VAL A 6 2.83 -23.83 28.53
C VAL A 6 3.77 -24.60 29.46
N LEU A 7 3.18 -25.52 30.27
CA LEU A 7 3.97 -26.37 31.21
C LEU A 7 4.76 -27.49 30.50
N ASN A 8 4.81 -27.50 29.20
CA ASN A 8 5.48 -28.53 28.41
C ASN A 8 6.86 -28.03 27.97
N HIS A 9 7.92 -28.61 28.51
CA HIS A 9 9.32 -28.32 28.13
C HIS A 9 9.74 -28.97 26.79
N SER A 10 8.85 -29.48 26.00
CA SER A 10 9.16 -30.04 24.68
C SER A 10 9.14 -29.00 23.55
N ASP A 11 8.65 -27.80 23.81
CA ASP A 11 8.79 -26.65 22.92
C ASP A 11 10.23 -26.12 22.99
N CYS A 12 10.91 -26.06 21.86
CA CYS A 12 12.33 -25.70 21.79
C CYS A 12 12.54 -24.21 21.55
N ASP A 13 11.49 -23.44 21.27
CA ASP A 13 11.52 -21.98 21.17
C ASP A 13 10.20 -21.35 21.64
N ASP A 14 10.04 -21.18 22.94
CA ASP A 14 8.88 -20.54 23.58
C ASP A 14 8.57 -19.12 23.05
N THR A 15 9.46 -18.51 22.27
CA THR A 15 9.29 -17.17 21.70
C THR A 15 8.72 -17.19 20.28
N ASN A 16 8.73 -18.35 19.63
CA ASN A 16 8.24 -18.55 18.28
C ASN A 16 7.09 -19.56 18.24
N THR A 17 5.88 -19.08 18.06
CA THR A 17 4.67 -19.93 18.02
C THR A 17 4.61 -20.90 16.83
N LEU A 18 5.50 -20.79 15.86
CA LEU A 18 5.64 -21.70 14.72
C LEU A 18 6.62 -22.83 15.01
N VAL A 19 7.40 -22.73 16.09
CA VAL A 19 8.39 -23.71 16.54
C VAL A 19 7.81 -24.41 17.78
N HIS A 20 7.32 -25.62 17.63
CA HIS A 20 6.74 -26.40 18.73
C HIS A 20 6.64 -27.89 18.36
N PRO A 21 6.57 -28.81 19.31
CA PRO A 21 6.34 -30.23 19.02
C PRO A 21 5.11 -30.45 18.13
N ASN A 22 5.30 -31.17 17.03
CA ASN A 22 4.34 -31.39 15.95
C ASN A 22 4.10 -30.20 15.00
N ALA A 23 4.89 -29.14 15.08
CA ALA A 23 4.97 -28.17 13.99
C ALA A 23 5.51 -28.85 12.72
N ILE A 24 5.31 -28.19 11.58
CA ILE A 24 5.88 -28.67 10.32
C ILE A 24 7.29 -28.14 10.22
N GLU A 25 8.24 -29.03 9.96
CA GLU A 25 9.63 -28.64 9.70
C GLU A 25 9.72 -27.79 8.44
N ILE A 26 10.25 -26.57 8.53
CA ILE A 26 10.48 -25.67 7.41
C ILE A 26 11.91 -25.88 6.93
N TYR A 27 12.08 -26.57 5.83
CA TYR A 27 13.37 -26.93 5.30
C TYR A 27 14.21 -25.71 4.90
N GLY A 28 15.45 -25.65 5.35
CA GLY A 28 16.43 -24.62 4.96
C GLY A 28 16.34 -23.33 5.74
N ASN A 29 15.53 -23.25 6.81
CA ASN A 29 15.45 -22.08 7.68
C ASN A 29 16.48 -22.13 8.84
N GLY A 30 17.16 -23.25 9.04
CA GLY A 30 18.14 -23.45 10.11
C GLY A 30 17.55 -23.59 11.51
N ILE A 31 16.25 -23.86 11.61
CA ILE A 31 15.49 -24.03 12.85
C ILE A 31 14.96 -25.46 12.92
N ASP A 32 14.90 -26.04 14.10
CA ASP A 32 14.19 -27.29 14.40
C ASP A 32 12.73 -26.93 14.74
N ASP A 33 11.90 -26.73 13.69
CA ASP A 33 10.54 -26.20 13.89
C ASP A 33 9.63 -27.17 14.67
N ASN A 34 9.84 -28.46 14.53
CA ASN A 34 9.03 -29.49 15.20
C ASN A 34 9.63 -29.99 16.52
N CYS A 35 10.74 -29.43 16.95
CA CYS A 35 11.44 -29.75 18.21
C CYS A 35 11.76 -31.25 18.37
N ASN A 36 12.11 -31.93 17.26
CA ASN A 36 12.46 -33.34 17.27
C ASN A 36 13.97 -33.60 17.47
N GLY A 37 14.78 -32.54 17.53
CA GLY A 37 16.22 -32.56 17.70
C GLY A 37 17.02 -32.63 16.39
N SER A 38 16.36 -32.46 15.25
CA SER A 38 16.97 -32.52 13.91
C SER A 38 16.62 -31.25 13.14
N ILE A 39 17.57 -30.33 13.00
CA ILE A 39 17.42 -29.11 12.19
C ILE A 39 17.35 -29.49 10.72
N ASP A 40 16.35 -29.02 9.98
CA ASP A 40 16.19 -29.18 8.53
C ASP A 40 16.31 -30.62 7.96
N SER A 41 16.20 -31.67 8.78
CA SER A 41 16.59 -33.01 8.37
C SER A 41 15.60 -34.13 8.71
N ASP A 42 14.30 -33.91 8.53
CA ASP A 42 13.34 -35.00 8.72
C ASP A 42 13.17 -35.85 7.43
N THR A 43 14.02 -36.86 7.26
CA THR A 43 13.99 -37.78 6.11
C THR A 43 12.88 -38.82 6.18
N SER A 44 12.09 -38.83 7.27
CA SER A 44 11.06 -39.87 7.53
C SER A 44 9.61 -39.41 7.28
N ILE A 45 9.39 -38.15 6.89
CA ILE A 45 8.07 -37.53 6.84
C ILE A 45 7.09 -38.28 5.92
N CYS A 46 7.53 -38.84 4.78
CA CYS A 46 6.68 -39.55 3.82
C CYS A 46 6.60 -41.07 4.02
N GLY A 47 6.79 -41.56 5.26
CA GLY A 47 6.94 -43.00 5.55
C GLY A 47 5.70 -43.85 5.38
N VAL A 48 4.51 -43.24 5.31
CA VAL A 48 3.21 -43.93 5.21
C VAL A 48 2.45 -43.41 4.00
N SER A 49 1.71 -44.26 3.30
CA SER A 49 0.88 -43.84 2.18
C SER A 49 -0.62 -44.05 2.44
N THR A 50 -1.43 -43.21 1.80
CA THR A 50 -2.88 -43.39 1.66
C THR A 50 -3.29 -43.26 0.20
N ILE A 51 -4.18 -44.16 -0.26
CA ILE A 51 -4.60 -44.24 -1.65
C ILE A 51 -6.10 -43.94 -1.72
N TRP A 52 -6.46 -42.98 -2.57
CA TRP A 52 -7.83 -42.78 -2.99
C TRP A 52 -8.11 -43.62 -4.22
N ASN A 53 -9.03 -44.59 -4.09
CA ASN A 53 -9.36 -45.50 -5.17
C ASN A 53 -10.56 -45.05 -6.04
N GLY A 54 -11.12 -43.88 -5.76
CA GLY A 54 -12.33 -43.32 -6.37
C GLY A 54 -13.57 -43.39 -5.45
N THR A 55 -13.49 -44.12 -4.33
CA THR A 55 -14.59 -44.25 -3.38
C THR A 55 -14.16 -44.09 -1.92
N GLU A 56 -12.98 -44.58 -1.54
CA GLU A 56 -12.50 -44.52 -0.17
C GLU A 56 -10.98 -44.43 -0.07
N TRP A 57 -10.50 -43.99 1.08
CA TRP A 57 -9.08 -43.92 1.43
C TRP A 57 -8.59 -45.26 2.03
N SER A 58 -7.50 -45.81 1.53
CA SER A 58 -6.93 -47.05 2.02
C SER A 58 -6.39 -47.00 3.45
N ASN A 59 -5.97 -45.82 3.90
CA ASN A 59 -5.32 -45.60 5.20
C ASN A 59 -5.72 -44.24 5.82
N GLY A 60 -7.05 -44.01 5.87
CA GLY A 60 -7.58 -42.73 6.36
C GLY A 60 -7.26 -41.54 5.45
N THR A 61 -7.76 -40.36 5.82
CA THR A 61 -7.61 -39.12 5.06
C THR A 61 -6.15 -38.65 4.95
N PRO A 62 -5.83 -37.82 3.94
CA PRO A 62 -4.53 -37.18 3.79
C PRO A 62 -4.08 -36.40 5.04
N THR A 63 -2.79 -36.48 5.33
CA THR A 63 -2.09 -35.66 6.35
C THR A 63 -0.68 -35.37 5.87
N TYR A 64 0.02 -34.42 6.48
CA TYR A 64 1.41 -34.10 6.14
C TYR A 64 2.40 -35.27 6.25
N GLU A 65 2.07 -36.29 7.04
CA GLU A 65 2.91 -37.47 7.23
C GLU A 65 2.74 -38.53 6.14
N LYS A 66 1.73 -38.34 5.26
CA LYS A 66 1.35 -39.36 4.27
C LYS A 66 1.70 -38.95 2.85
N SER A 67 2.32 -39.88 2.12
CA SER A 67 2.31 -39.83 0.66
C SER A 67 0.89 -40.16 0.18
N VAL A 68 0.30 -39.24 -0.57
CA VAL A 68 -1.10 -39.33 -1.03
C VAL A 68 -1.13 -39.77 -2.49
N ILE A 69 -1.82 -40.91 -2.77
CA ILE A 69 -1.93 -41.43 -4.12
C ILE A 69 -3.39 -41.34 -4.58
N PHE A 70 -3.60 -40.60 -5.66
CA PHE A 70 -4.91 -40.56 -6.32
C PHE A 70 -4.91 -41.55 -7.50
N SER A 71 -5.59 -42.68 -7.36
CA SER A 71 -5.77 -43.66 -8.42
C SER A 71 -7.22 -43.71 -8.97
N GLY A 72 -8.07 -42.82 -8.51
CA GLY A 72 -9.42 -42.52 -8.98
C GLY A 72 -9.71 -41.04 -8.91
N ALA A 73 -10.76 -40.57 -9.59
CA ALA A 73 -11.14 -39.14 -9.59
C ALA A 73 -11.45 -38.64 -8.17
N TYR A 74 -10.92 -37.49 -7.84
CA TYR A 74 -11.15 -36.83 -6.55
C TYR A 74 -11.35 -35.32 -6.74
N THR A 75 -12.34 -34.77 -6.06
CA THR A 75 -12.56 -33.33 -5.97
C THR A 75 -12.45 -32.91 -4.51
N SER A 76 -11.58 -31.97 -4.20
CA SER A 76 -11.39 -31.50 -2.84
C SER A 76 -12.63 -30.77 -2.32
N THR A 77 -13.05 -31.09 -1.09
CA THR A 77 -14.15 -30.44 -0.35
C THR A 77 -13.64 -29.66 0.86
N SER A 78 -12.35 -29.77 1.14
CA SER A 78 -11.59 -29.02 2.16
C SER A 78 -10.14 -28.98 1.73
N ASP A 79 -9.32 -28.27 2.48
CA ASP A 79 -7.87 -28.24 2.28
C ASP A 79 -7.29 -29.66 2.36
N ILE A 80 -6.30 -29.93 1.53
CA ILE A 80 -5.57 -31.21 1.50
C ILE A 80 -4.17 -30.95 2.06
N TYR A 81 -3.78 -31.79 3.00
CA TYR A 81 -2.44 -31.82 3.59
C TYR A 81 -1.75 -33.13 3.17
N ALA A 82 -0.57 -33.02 2.57
CA ALA A 82 0.12 -34.21 2.06
C ALA A 82 1.64 -34.07 2.24
N CYS A 83 2.31 -35.20 2.45
CA CYS A 83 3.78 -35.19 2.34
C CYS A 83 4.21 -35.11 0.88
N ALA A 84 3.77 -36.02 0.05
CA ALA A 84 3.95 -36.02 -1.39
C ALA A 84 2.66 -36.44 -2.10
N ILE A 85 2.51 -36.08 -3.36
CA ILE A 85 1.33 -36.46 -4.16
C ILE A 85 1.77 -37.21 -5.42
N LEU A 86 1.08 -38.34 -5.67
CA LEU A 86 1.11 -39.06 -6.93
C LEU A 86 -0.32 -39.15 -7.49
N ILE A 87 -0.50 -38.68 -8.72
CA ILE A 87 -1.76 -38.83 -9.47
C ILE A 87 -1.49 -39.80 -10.62
N THR A 88 -2.14 -40.95 -10.59
CA THR A 88 -1.84 -42.09 -11.48
C THR A 88 -3.12 -42.75 -11.99
N ASN A 89 -2.99 -43.73 -12.84
CA ASN A 89 -4.11 -44.57 -13.34
C ASN A 89 -5.23 -43.76 -14.04
N ASN A 90 -4.85 -42.71 -14.82
CA ASN A 90 -5.77 -41.79 -15.48
C ASN A 90 -6.72 -41.04 -14.52
N ALA A 91 -6.34 -40.91 -13.26
CA ALA A 91 -7.11 -40.18 -12.27
C ALA A 91 -7.09 -38.68 -12.55
N THR A 92 -8.12 -38.00 -12.09
CA THR A 92 -8.19 -36.52 -12.09
C THR A 92 -8.36 -36.03 -10.65
N LEU A 93 -7.39 -35.25 -10.18
CA LEU A 93 -7.50 -34.47 -8.94
C LEU A 93 -7.98 -33.06 -9.29
N THR A 94 -9.14 -32.66 -8.79
CA THR A 94 -9.67 -31.30 -8.91
C THR A 94 -9.58 -30.60 -7.56
N LEU A 95 -8.81 -29.54 -7.50
CA LEU A 95 -8.63 -28.71 -6.33
C LEU A 95 -9.62 -27.54 -6.34
N ASN A 96 -10.51 -27.50 -5.36
CA ASN A 96 -11.38 -26.37 -5.01
C ASN A 96 -10.97 -25.71 -3.69
N HIS A 97 -9.96 -26.25 -3.02
CA HIS A 97 -9.40 -25.79 -1.75
C HIS A 97 -7.87 -25.89 -1.81
N THR A 98 -7.20 -25.25 -0.88
CA THR A 98 -5.74 -25.22 -0.86
C THR A 98 -5.14 -26.63 -0.70
N LEU A 99 -4.10 -26.89 -1.49
CA LEU A 99 -3.22 -28.04 -1.30
C LEU A 99 -1.95 -27.57 -0.56
N PHE A 100 -1.75 -28.09 0.63
CA PHE A 100 -0.50 -27.96 1.38
C PHE A 100 0.31 -29.24 1.20
N ILE A 101 1.49 -29.12 0.65
CA ILE A 101 2.33 -30.28 0.35
C ILE A 101 3.77 -30.00 0.81
N TYR A 102 4.36 -30.99 1.47
CA TYR A 102 5.74 -30.87 1.89
C TYR A 102 6.70 -31.08 0.71
N ASP A 103 6.60 -32.18 -0.01
CA ASP A 103 7.55 -32.62 -1.03
C ASP A 103 6.94 -32.53 -2.45
N ALA A 104 7.23 -33.47 -3.33
CA ALA A 104 6.96 -33.42 -4.76
C ALA A 104 5.51 -33.73 -5.16
N ILE A 105 5.08 -33.11 -6.25
CA ILE A 105 3.88 -33.47 -7.02
C ILE A 105 4.30 -34.25 -8.25
N THR A 106 3.79 -35.48 -8.38
CA THR A 106 3.98 -36.34 -9.54
C THR A 106 2.65 -36.58 -10.23
N ILE A 107 2.55 -36.27 -11.51
CA ILE A 107 1.34 -36.48 -12.32
C ILE A 107 1.71 -37.39 -13.47
N ASP A 108 1.25 -38.63 -13.44
CA ASP A 108 1.52 -39.61 -14.46
C ASP A 108 0.84 -39.24 -15.80
N ASN A 109 1.40 -39.72 -16.89
CA ASN A 109 0.80 -39.54 -18.20
C ASN A 109 -0.62 -40.08 -18.27
N GLY A 110 -1.56 -39.29 -18.78
CA GLY A 110 -2.98 -39.60 -18.83
C GLY A 110 -3.76 -39.21 -17.55
N SER A 111 -3.07 -38.84 -16.47
CA SER A 111 -3.68 -38.29 -15.27
C SER A 111 -3.67 -36.77 -15.27
N TYR A 112 -4.53 -36.14 -14.49
CA TYR A 112 -4.70 -34.67 -14.48
C TYR A 112 -4.75 -34.15 -13.03
N CYS A 113 -4.12 -32.99 -12.82
CA CYS A 113 -4.34 -32.15 -11.66
C CYS A 113 -4.88 -30.79 -12.14
N ILE A 114 -5.99 -30.35 -11.57
CA ILE A 114 -6.66 -29.10 -11.94
C ILE A 114 -6.78 -28.23 -10.68
N ALA A 115 -6.11 -27.11 -10.66
CA ALA A 115 -6.30 -26.08 -9.63
C ALA A 115 -7.28 -25.03 -10.19
N ASN A 116 -8.48 -24.98 -9.64
CA ASN A 116 -9.49 -24.01 -10.05
C ASN A 116 -9.14 -22.58 -9.62
N ASN A 117 -9.86 -21.59 -10.15
CA ASN A 117 -9.63 -20.18 -9.84
C ASN A 117 -9.60 -19.93 -8.33
N ASN A 118 -8.65 -19.11 -7.86
CA ASN A 118 -8.39 -18.77 -6.46
C ASN A 118 -7.87 -19.91 -5.58
N ASN A 119 -7.53 -21.07 -6.14
CA ASN A 119 -6.86 -22.12 -5.38
C ASN A 119 -5.36 -21.91 -5.29
N ASN A 120 -4.79 -22.43 -4.23
CA ASN A 120 -3.37 -22.37 -3.94
C ASN A 120 -2.79 -23.78 -3.79
N ILE A 121 -1.59 -23.96 -4.30
CA ILE A 121 -0.73 -25.11 -4.00
C ILE A 121 0.48 -24.58 -3.27
N ILE A 122 0.59 -24.84 -1.99
CA ILE A 122 1.69 -24.40 -1.13
C ILE A 122 2.63 -25.56 -0.90
N GLN A 123 3.83 -25.46 -1.47
CA GLN A 123 4.86 -26.49 -1.40
C GLN A 123 6.01 -26.00 -0.51
N ILE A 124 6.39 -26.83 0.46
CA ILE A 124 7.35 -26.46 1.52
C ILE A 124 8.78 -26.73 1.09
N ASN A 125 9.10 -27.96 0.69
CA ASN A 125 10.45 -28.35 0.32
C ASN A 125 10.90 -27.67 -1.00
N PRO A 126 11.85 -26.71 -0.97
CA PRO A 126 12.30 -26.01 -2.18
C PRO A 126 13.12 -26.90 -3.13
N LEU A 127 13.62 -28.04 -2.65
CA LEU A 127 14.41 -28.99 -3.44
C LEU A 127 13.57 -30.06 -4.11
N ALA A 128 12.28 -30.12 -3.79
CA ALA A 128 11.37 -31.09 -4.40
C ALA A 128 11.22 -30.84 -5.91
N THR A 129 11.31 -31.91 -6.68
CA THR A 129 11.19 -31.87 -8.15
C THR A 129 9.81 -32.35 -8.56
N ASN A 130 8.99 -31.45 -9.06
CA ASN A 130 7.68 -31.77 -9.61
C ASN A 130 7.77 -32.38 -11.01
N THR A 131 6.85 -33.28 -11.33
CA THR A 131 6.77 -33.92 -12.66
C THR A 131 5.34 -34.05 -13.14
N GLY A 132 5.14 -34.02 -14.47
CA GLY A 132 3.82 -34.01 -15.09
C GLY A 132 3.18 -32.61 -15.08
N ASN A 133 2.05 -32.49 -15.78
CA ASN A 133 1.46 -31.18 -16.05
C ASN A 133 0.27 -30.89 -15.14
N LEU A 134 0.36 -29.80 -14.42
CA LEU A 134 -0.71 -29.15 -13.68
C LEU A 134 -1.48 -28.22 -14.61
N MET A 135 -2.80 -28.19 -14.50
CA MET A 135 -3.65 -27.16 -15.09
C MET A 135 -4.07 -26.15 -14.01
N VAL A 136 -3.77 -24.87 -14.22
CA VAL A 136 -4.18 -23.79 -13.30
C VAL A 136 -5.16 -22.88 -14.02
N HIS A 137 -6.35 -22.72 -13.46
CA HIS A 137 -7.36 -21.79 -13.94
C HIS A 137 -7.21 -20.46 -13.22
N ARG A 138 -7.23 -19.37 -13.99
CA ARG A 138 -7.17 -18.02 -13.40
C ARG A 138 -8.09 -17.06 -14.14
N ASN A 139 -9.09 -16.51 -13.43
CA ASN A 139 -9.99 -15.51 -13.99
C ASN A 139 -9.35 -14.12 -13.94
N THR A 140 -9.60 -13.34 -14.98
CA THR A 140 -9.41 -11.89 -14.93
C THR A 140 -10.53 -11.25 -14.09
N SER A 141 -10.39 -9.97 -13.72
CA SER A 141 -11.54 -9.11 -13.50
C SER A 141 -12.37 -9.03 -14.79
N THR A 142 -13.52 -8.35 -14.75
CA THR A 142 -14.30 -8.09 -15.96
C THR A 142 -13.47 -7.23 -16.93
N ILE A 143 -13.30 -7.69 -18.15
CA ILE A 143 -12.51 -7.04 -19.20
C ILE A 143 -13.29 -6.95 -20.50
N VAL A 144 -12.93 -5.96 -21.34
CA VAL A 144 -13.36 -5.85 -22.73
C VAL A 144 -12.17 -6.14 -23.68
N ARG A 145 -12.46 -6.32 -24.96
CA ARG A 145 -11.47 -6.77 -25.98
C ARG A 145 -10.17 -5.96 -26.04
N LEU A 146 -10.18 -4.67 -25.71
CA LEU A 146 -8.99 -3.82 -25.79
C LEU A 146 -8.15 -3.79 -24.52
N ASP A 147 -8.67 -4.35 -23.43
CA ASP A 147 -7.98 -4.37 -22.15
C ASP A 147 -6.77 -5.28 -22.13
N HIS A 148 -5.83 -4.96 -21.27
CA HIS A 148 -4.64 -5.76 -21.03
C HIS A 148 -4.63 -6.25 -19.59
N THR A 149 -4.08 -7.43 -19.40
CA THR A 149 -3.79 -7.97 -18.07
C THR A 149 -2.31 -8.29 -17.97
N LEU A 150 -1.70 -8.01 -16.83
CA LEU A 150 -0.31 -8.41 -16.56
C LEU A 150 -0.30 -9.84 -16.03
N TRP A 151 0.23 -10.75 -16.82
CA TRP A 151 0.26 -12.18 -16.55
C TRP A 151 1.66 -12.69 -16.23
N SER A 152 1.74 -13.73 -15.42
CA SER A 152 2.91 -14.58 -15.20
C SER A 152 2.49 -16.04 -15.12
N SER A 153 3.38 -16.98 -15.39
CA SER A 153 3.00 -18.40 -15.37
C SER A 153 3.40 -19.08 -14.07
N PRO A 154 2.46 -19.77 -13.40
CA PRO A 154 2.74 -20.60 -12.23
C PRO A 154 3.36 -21.95 -12.58
N VAL A 155 3.54 -22.23 -13.86
CA VAL A 155 4.06 -23.50 -14.38
C VAL A 155 5.14 -23.24 -15.44
N SER A 156 6.07 -24.16 -15.60
CA SER A 156 7.06 -24.16 -16.67
C SER A 156 6.54 -24.89 -17.92
N GLY A 157 7.07 -24.51 -19.10
CA GLY A 157 6.68 -25.11 -20.38
C GLY A 157 5.39 -24.56 -20.99
N GLN A 158 4.76 -23.53 -20.40
CA GLN A 158 3.60 -22.88 -20.99
C GLN A 158 3.99 -21.98 -22.15
N ASN A 159 3.55 -22.32 -23.36
CA ASN A 159 3.72 -21.44 -24.53
C ASN A 159 2.81 -20.19 -24.39
N LEU A 160 3.39 -19.02 -24.70
CA LEU A 160 2.71 -17.72 -24.58
C LEU A 160 1.45 -17.62 -25.44
N TYR A 161 1.53 -17.99 -26.70
CA TYR A 161 0.38 -17.87 -27.61
C TYR A 161 -0.68 -18.95 -27.37
N ALA A 162 -0.26 -20.13 -26.91
CA ALA A 162 -1.19 -21.19 -26.55
C ALA A 162 -1.98 -20.88 -25.25
N PHE A 163 -1.48 -19.98 -24.39
CA PHE A 163 -2.19 -19.52 -23.21
C PHE A 163 -3.48 -18.76 -23.55
N SER A 164 -3.44 -17.94 -24.60
CA SER A 164 -4.61 -17.19 -25.10
C SER A 164 -4.66 -17.20 -26.62
N PRO A 165 -5.11 -18.31 -27.23
CA PRO A 165 -5.02 -18.54 -28.66
C PRO A 165 -5.89 -17.59 -29.50
N GLU A 166 -6.94 -17.02 -28.90
CA GLU A 166 -7.81 -16.03 -29.54
C GLU A 166 -7.24 -14.61 -29.47
N THR A 167 -6.17 -14.38 -28.70
CA THR A 167 -5.45 -13.09 -28.71
C THR A 167 -4.53 -13.01 -29.90
N LEU A 168 -4.59 -11.89 -30.64
CA LEU A 168 -3.71 -11.66 -31.79
C LEU A 168 -2.24 -11.67 -31.35
N THR A 169 -1.37 -12.39 -32.06
CA THR A 169 0.03 -12.63 -31.65
C THR A 169 0.85 -11.36 -31.41
N HIS A 170 0.56 -10.26 -32.14
CA HIS A 170 1.18 -8.96 -31.93
C HIS A 170 0.60 -8.16 -30.75
N ARG A 171 -0.24 -8.78 -29.93
CA ARG A 171 -0.85 -8.20 -28.73
C ARG A 171 -0.40 -8.88 -27.43
N PHE A 172 0.69 -9.65 -27.52
CA PHE A 172 1.48 -10.11 -26.39
C PHE A 172 2.72 -9.23 -26.28
N TYR A 173 3.05 -8.77 -25.11
CA TYR A 173 4.14 -7.82 -24.89
C TYR A 173 5.04 -8.26 -23.75
N THR A 174 6.34 -8.07 -23.92
CA THR A 174 7.31 -7.97 -22.85
C THR A 174 7.55 -6.50 -22.53
N TYR A 175 7.99 -6.22 -21.32
CA TYR A 175 8.43 -4.88 -20.95
C TYR A 175 9.95 -4.77 -21.04
N ASP A 176 10.43 -3.71 -21.67
CA ASP A 176 11.84 -3.37 -21.76
C ASP A 176 12.15 -2.19 -20.82
N THR A 177 12.87 -2.47 -19.74
CA THR A 177 13.27 -1.48 -18.73
C THR A 177 14.15 -0.37 -19.33
N LEU A 178 15.02 -0.69 -20.29
CA LEU A 178 15.97 0.29 -20.84
C LEU A 178 15.26 1.38 -21.66
N THR A 179 14.23 1.01 -22.39
CA THR A 179 13.48 1.94 -23.25
C THR A 179 12.17 2.40 -22.63
N ASN A 180 11.76 1.84 -21.48
CA ASN A 180 10.46 2.08 -20.83
C ASN A 180 9.29 1.83 -21.79
N THR A 181 9.33 0.71 -22.51
CA THR A 181 8.32 0.39 -23.54
C THR A 181 7.90 -1.08 -23.51
N TYR A 182 6.69 -1.32 -23.98
CA TYR A 182 6.19 -2.66 -24.23
C TYR A 182 6.56 -3.11 -25.64
N LEU A 183 7.18 -4.29 -25.76
CA LEU A 183 7.67 -4.86 -27.01
C LEU A 183 6.94 -6.16 -27.35
N SER A 184 6.35 -6.23 -28.54
CA SER A 184 5.79 -7.49 -29.10
C SER A 184 6.75 -8.15 -30.10
N SER A 185 7.66 -7.40 -30.67
CA SER A 185 8.57 -7.87 -31.74
C SER A 185 9.60 -8.91 -31.29
N THR A 186 9.81 -9.08 -30.00
CA THR A 186 10.74 -10.07 -29.41
C THR A 186 10.11 -11.44 -29.21
N LEU A 187 8.81 -11.59 -29.46
CA LEU A 187 8.05 -12.82 -29.23
C LEU A 187 7.80 -13.58 -30.54
N SER A 188 7.76 -14.89 -30.42
CA SER A 188 7.54 -15.83 -31.53
C SER A 188 6.65 -17.00 -31.12
N ASN A 189 6.27 -17.85 -32.07
CA ASN A 189 5.48 -19.06 -31.81
C ASN A 189 6.16 -20.06 -30.84
N ALA A 190 7.48 -19.95 -30.68
CA ALA A 190 8.23 -20.79 -29.75
C ALA A 190 8.43 -20.14 -28.37
N SER A 191 7.92 -18.92 -28.15
CA SER A 191 8.10 -18.21 -26.88
C SER A 191 7.25 -18.84 -25.79
N GLU A 192 7.89 -19.12 -24.66
CA GLU A 192 7.25 -19.59 -23.42
C GLU A 192 7.25 -18.50 -22.36
N PHE A 193 6.36 -18.63 -21.39
CA PHE A 193 6.46 -17.85 -20.16
C PHE A 193 7.77 -18.20 -19.43
N LEU A 194 8.55 -17.20 -19.12
CA LEU A 194 9.71 -17.36 -18.23
C LEU A 194 9.25 -17.14 -16.78
N ALA A 195 9.63 -18.05 -15.91
CA ALA A 195 9.28 -17.96 -14.49
C ALA A 195 9.79 -16.64 -13.86
N GLY A 196 8.96 -15.98 -13.06
CA GLY A 196 9.25 -14.68 -12.44
C GLY A 196 9.11 -13.47 -13.36
N LYS A 197 8.85 -13.66 -14.66
CA LYS A 197 8.66 -12.57 -15.62
C LYS A 197 7.19 -12.27 -15.86
N GLY A 198 6.86 -10.98 -15.86
CA GLY A 198 5.54 -10.50 -16.25
C GLY A 198 5.42 -10.22 -17.76
N TYR A 199 4.21 -10.38 -18.27
CA TYR A 199 3.85 -10.13 -19.67
C TYR A 199 2.52 -9.37 -19.71
N ALA A 200 2.43 -8.33 -20.54
CA ALA A 200 1.16 -7.68 -20.84
C ALA A 200 0.48 -8.40 -22.00
N ILE A 201 -0.70 -8.95 -21.77
CA ILE A 201 -1.46 -9.69 -22.80
C ILE A 201 -2.83 -9.05 -22.92
N ARG A 202 -3.19 -8.66 -24.15
CA ARG A 202 -4.52 -8.11 -24.44
C ARG A 202 -5.57 -9.20 -24.36
N ALA A 203 -6.79 -8.82 -23.96
CA ALA A 203 -7.93 -9.72 -23.97
C ALA A 203 -8.12 -10.42 -25.32
N PRO A 204 -8.68 -11.65 -25.34
CA PRO A 204 -8.95 -12.39 -26.56
C PRO A 204 -9.75 -11.57 -27.57
N ASN A 205 -9.47 -11.74 -28.85
CA ASN A 205 -10.08 -10.93 -29.91
C ASN A 205 -11.58 -11.23 -30.12
N ASN A 206 -12.05 -12.37 -29.62
CA ASN A 206 -13.47 -12.76 -29.58
C ASN A 206 -14.24 -12.21 -28.36
N GLN A 207 -13.56 -11.56 -27.39
CA GLN A 207 -14.24 -10.81 -26.33
C GLN A 207 -15.02 -9.62 -26.94
N SER A 208 -16.10 -9.26 -26.26
CA SER A 208 -16.89 -8.08 -26.62
C SER A 208 -16.06 -6.81 -26.49
N ALA A 209 -16.27 -5.86 -27.39
CA ALA A 209 -15.64 -4.54 -27.31
C ALA A 209 -16.34 -3.63 -26.28
N ASN A 210 -17.60 -3.94 -25.89
CA ASN A 210 -18.45 -3.04 -25.13
C ASN A 210 -19.20 -3.73 -23.98
N ILE A 211 -19.11 -5.05 -23.84
CA ILE A 211 -19.76 -5.81 -22.78
C ILE A 211 -18.65 -6.48 -21.95
N PRO A 212 -18.40 -6.00 -20.73
CA PRO A 212 -17.39 -6.57 -19.86
C PRO A 212 -17.77 -8.00 -19.47
N ALA A 213 -16.78 -8.89 -19.48
CA ALA A 213 -16.92 -10.24 -18.97
C ALA A 213 -15.59 -10.76 -18.41
N GLU A 214 -15.65 -11.64 -17.42
CA GLU A 214 -14.47 -12.38 -16.98
C GLU A 214 -13.95 -13.27 -18.12
N TRP A 215 -12.63 -13.41 -18.17
CA TRP A 215 -11.97 -14.38 -19.02
C TRP A 215 -11.11 -15.30 -18.17
N THR A 216 -11.17 -16.61 -18.45
CA THR A 216 -10.36 -17.60 -17.75
C THR A 216 -9.12 -17.96 -18.55
N GLY A 217 -7.95 -17.65 -18.03
CA GLY A 217 -6.67 -18.14 -18.51
C GLY A 217 -6.40 -19.55 -17.99
N PHE A 218 -5.86 -20.41 -18.86
CA PHE A 218 -5.49 -21.79 -18.55
C PHE A 218 -3.99 -21.97 -18.70
N PHE A 219 -3.29 -22.12 -17.60
CA PHE A 219 -1.89 -22.50 -17.61
C PHE A 219 -1.77 -24.01 -17.56
N TYR A 220 -0.91 -24.57 -18.38
CA TYR A 220 -0.67 -26.01 -18.45
C TYR A 220 0.82 -26.31 -18.55
N GLY A 221 1.39 -26.95 -17.55
CA GLY A 221 2.81 -27.27 -17.47
C GLY A 221 3.22 -27.82 -16.12
N VAL A 222 4.51 -27.99 -15.90
CA VAL A 222 5.04 -28.49 -14.64
C VAL A 222 4.97 -27.40 -13.58
N PRO A 223 4.35 -27.64 -12.41
CA PRO A 223 4.24 -26.62 -11.36
C PRO A 223 5.61 -26.16 -10.88
N ASN A 224 5.81 -24.86 -10.85
CA ASN A 224 7.06 -24.25 -10.41
C ASN A 224 7.24 -24.42 -8.90
N ASN A 225 8.47 -24.70 -8.49
CA ASN A 225 8.88 -24.88 -7.10
C ASN A 225 10.33 -24.46 -6.89
N GLY A 226 10.73 -24.25 -5.64
CA GLY A 226 12.09 -23.86 -5.26
C GLY A 226 12.40 -22.40 -5.55
N THR A 227 13.64 -22.01 -5.33
CA THR A 227 14.08 -20.63 -5.56
C THR A 227 14.12 -20.32 -7.06
N ILE A 228 13.43 -19.25 -7.46
CA ILE A 228 13.36 -18.77 -8.85
C ILE A 228 13.99 -17.39 -8.91
N PRO A 229 15.20 -17.27 -9.47
CA PRO A 229 15.89 -16.00 -9.63
C PRO A 229 15.38 -15.23 -10.84
N PHE A 230 15.25 -13.91 -10.72
CA PHE A 230 14.93 -13.01 -11.81
C PHE A 230 15.84 -11.78 -11.78
N ASN A 231 16.49 -11.46 -12.90
CA ASN A 231 17.38 -10.31 -12.98
C ASN A 231 16.60 -9.02 -13.26
N VAL A 232 16.80 -8.02 -12.40
CA VAL A 232 16.25 -6.67 -12.56
C VAL A 232 17.33 -5.70 -13.03
N ILE A 233 16.90 -4.69 -13.75
CA ILE A 233 17.75 -3.66 -14.35
C ILE A 233 17.43 -2.32 -13.69
N HIS A 234 18.49 -1.63 -13.25
CA HIS A 234 18.46 -0.24 -12.85
C HIS A 234 19.09 0.61 -13.95
N SER A 235 18.29 1.38 -14.66
CA SER A 235 18.77 2.31 -15.71
C SER A 235 18.59 3.76 -15.23
N PRO A 236 19.52 4.68 -15.55
CA PRO A 236 19.37 6.09 -15.18
C PRO A 236 18.09 6.76 -15.70
N SER A 237 17.49 6.21 -16.74
CA SER A 237 16.25 6.72 -17.36
C SER A 237 15.00 6.00 -16.91
N ASN A 238 15.14 4.79 -16.34
CA ASN A 238 14.00 3.99 -15.89
C ASN A 238 14.46 2.90 -14.92
N TYR A 239 13.75 2.74 -13.82
CA TYR A 239 14.03 1.77 -12.76
C TYR A 239 12.97 0.65 -12.68
N PHE A 240 11.88 0.78 -13.43
CA PHE A 240 10.77 -0.16 -13.38
C PHE A 240 11.08 -1.47 -14.11
N ASN A 241 10.74 -2.58 -13.47
CA ASN A 241 10.85 -3.93 -14.01
C ASN A 241 9.52 -4.65 -13.85
N LEU A 242 9.07 -5.34 -14.90
CA LEU A 242 7.84 -6.12 -14.89
C LEU A 242 8.14 -7.56 -14.47
N LEU A 243 7.80 -7.88 -13.24
CA LEU A 243 7.91 -9.20 -12.63
C LEU A 243 6.54 -9.89 -12.63
N GLY A 244 6.50 -11.15 -12.19
CA GLY A 244 5.25 -11.85 -11.96
C GLY A 244 5.41 -13.06 -11.06
N ASN A 245 4.36 -13.38 -10.34
CA ASN A 245 4.31 -14.52 -9.44
C ASN A 245 4.53 -15.83 -10.22
N PRO A 246 5.63 -16.55 -9.93
CA PRO A 246 5.95 -17.77 -10.66
C PRO A 246 5.31 -19.03 -10.07
N TYR A 247 4.60 -18.96 -8.94
CA TYR A 247 4.11 -20.15 -8.24
C TYR A 247 2.61 -20.34 -8.39
N PRO A 248 2.12 -21.61 -8.30
CA PRO A 248 0.70 -21.91 -8.23
C PRO A 248 0.10 -21.63 -6.83
N SER A 249 0.56 -20.58 -6.19
CA SER A 249 0.08 -20.05 -4.91
C SER A 249 0.15 -18.54 -4.91
N THR A 250 -0.63 -17.89 -4.09
CA THR A 250 -0.43 -16.48 -3.73
C THR A 250 0.94 -16.30 -3.08
N LEU A 251 1.54 -15.12 -3.23
CA LEU A 251 2.75 -14.69 -2.52
C LEU A 251 2.41 -13.59 -1.52
N ASP A 252 3.06 -13.63 -0.38
CA ASP A 252 3.11 -12.54 0.58
C ASP A 252 4.06 -11.44 0.05
N ALA A 253 3.52 -10.26 -0.20
CA ALA A 253 4.27 -9.15 -0.76
C ALA A 253 5.29 -8.58 0.23
N GLU A 254 4.99 -8.60 1.54
CA GLU A 254 5.90 -8.12 2.58
C GLU A 254 7.15 -9.02 2.67
N LEU A 255 6.95 -10.34 2.70
CA LEU A 255 8.06 -11.31 2.69
C LEU A 255 8.87 -11.20 1.40
N PHE A 256 8.20 -11.08 0.23
CA PHE A 256 8.88 -10.91 -1.04
C PHE A 256 9.75 -9.64 -1.08
N VAL A 257 9.24 -8.52 -0.60
CA VAL A 257 9.99 -7.25 -0.54
C VAL A 257 11.15 -7.34 0.43
N ASN A 258 10.93 -7.86 1.64
CA ASN A 258 11.96 -7.96 2.69
C ASN A 258 13.12 -8.87 2.26
N ASP A 259 12.83 -10.02 1.63
CA ASP A 259 13.86 -10.93 1.11
C ASP A 259 14.69 -10.32 -0.02
N ASN A 260 14.18 -9.29 -0.69
CA ASN A 260 14.78 -8.65 -1.86
C ASN A 260 15.14 -7.16 -1.65
N GLU A 261 15.11 -6.68 -0.41
CA GLU A 261 15.30 -5.26 -0.06
C GLU A 261 16.64 -4.66 -0.52
N ALA A 262 17.68 -5.49 -0.68
CA ALA A 262 18.98 -5.03 -1.20
C ALA A 262 18.92 -4.66 -2.69
N THR A 263 17.93 -5.14 -3.43
CA THR A 263 17.86 -5.07 -4.90
C THR A 263 16.72 -4.19 -5.39
N ILE A 264 15.57 -4.21 -4.72
CA ILE A 264 14.36 -3.45 -5.12
C ILE A 264 13.89 -2.51 -4.02
N GLU A 265 13.15 -1.46 -4.40
CA GLU A 265 12.38 -0.65 -3.46
C GLU A 265 11.15 -1.43 -2.97
N GLY A 266 10.61 -1.06 -1.79
CA GLY A 266 9.54 -1.79 -1.13
C GLY A 266 8.15 -1.61 -1.75
N THR A 267 8.01 -0.82 -2.81
CA THR A 267 6.72 -0.51 -3.41
C THR A 267 6.44 -1.39 -4.62
N LEU A 268 5.26 -2.03 -4.63
CA LEU A 268 4.74 -2.84 -5.73
C LEU A 268 3.62 -2.09 -6.46
N TYR A 269 3.56 -2.22 -7.79
CA TYR A 269 2.56 -1.57 -8.62
C TYR A 269 1.78 -2.62 -9.41
N PHE A 270 0.46 -2.62 -9.23
CA PHE A 270 -0.47 -3.56 -9.83
C PHE A 270 -1.32 -2.84 -10.88
N TYR A 271 -1.28 -3.33 -12.10
CA TYR A 271 -2.05 -2.75 -13.19
C TYR A 271 -3.53 -3.14 -13.06
N GLU A 272 -4.38 -2.13 -13.08
CA GLU A 272 -5.82 -2.26 -13.19
C GLU A 272 -6.29 -1.47 -14.42
N HIS A 273 -7.22 -2.04 -15.17
CA HIS A 273 -7.76 -1.36 -16.34
C HIS A 273 -8.88 -0.40 -15.92
N THR A 274 -8.51 0.75 -15.36
CA THR A 274 -9.47 1.74 -14.83
C THR A 274 -9.68 2.92 -15.78
N LEU A 275 -8.79 3.15 -16.74
CA LEU A 275 -8.83 4.28 -17.65
C LEU A 275 -8.84 3.79 -19.10
N THR A 276 -9.79 4.28 -19.90
CA THR A 276 -9.85 4.02 -21.35
C THR A 276 -9.04 5.05 -22.11
N MET A 277 -8.26 4.61 -23.11
CA MET A 277 -7.69 5.55 -24.07
C MET A 277 -8.78 6.22 -24.91
N ASP A 278 -8.63 7.53 -25.17
CA ASP A 278 -9.47 8.24 -26.13
C ASP A 278 -9.19 7.78 -27.59
N ALA A 279 -9.94 8.33 -28.56
CA ALA A 279 -9.76 8.02 -29.98
C ALA A 279 -8.36 8.37 -30.53
N ASN A 280 -7.60 9.20 -29.83
CA ASN A 280 -6.23 9.61 -30.18
C ASN A 280 -5.17 8.74 -29.49
N GLY A 281 -5.57 7.78 -28.67
CA GLY A 281 -4.68 6.92 -27.90
C GLY A 281 -4.12 7.58 -26.63
N ILE A 282 -4.78 8.61 -26.12
CA ILE A 282 -4.39 9.35 -24.89
C ILE A 282 -5.22 8.82 -23.73
N PHE A 283 -4.56 8.48 -22.63
CA PHE A 283 -5.24 8.17 -21.36
C PHE A 283 -5.79 9.47 -20.73
N PRO A 284 -6.98 9.42 -20.13
CA PRO A 284 -7.50 10.51 -19.32
C PRO A 284 -6.62 10.72 -18.07
N THR A 285 -6.94 11.76 -17.31
CA THR A 285 -6.28 12.08 -16.04
C THR A 285 -6.38 10.91 -15.04
N GLY A 286 -5.26 10.50 -14.47
CA GLY A 286 -5.18 9.47 -13.43
C GLY A 286 -4.09 8.44 -13.64
N THR A 287 -4.22 7.31 -12.97
CA THR A 287 -3.30 6.17 -13.08
C THR A 287 -4.05 4.85 -13.14
N ASN A 288 -3.58 3.93 -13.97
CA ASN A 288 -4.03 2.53 -14.03
C ASN A 288 -3.30 1.62 -13.03
N TYR A 289 -2.53 2.17 -12.10
CA TYR A 289 -1.75 1.37 -11.17
C TYR A 289 -2.23 1.58 -9.74
N ALA A 290 -2.74 0.51 -9.15
CA ALA A 290 -2.87 0.38 -7.71
C ALA A 290 -1.50 0.11 -7.10
N THR A 291 -1.22 0.64 -5.92
CA THR A 291 0.12 0.62 -5.32
C THR A 291 0.06 0.00 -3.93
N TRP A 292 1.10 -0.73 -3.55
CA TRP A 292 1.22 -1.32 -2.22
C TRP A 292 2.66 -1.26 -1.71
N ASN A 293 2.83 -1.02 -0.41
CA ASN A 293 4.08 -1.21 0.33
C ASN A 293 3.78 -1.54 1.81
N ALA A 294 4.80 -1.58 2.68
CA ALA A 294 4.65 -1.90 4.10
C ALA A 294 3.77 -0.91 4.89
N THR A 295 3.52 0.31 4.37
CA THR A 295 2.56 1.25 4.96
C THR A 295 1.12 0.88 4.62
N GLY A 296 0.85 0.26 3.46
CA GLY A 296 -0.48 -0.10 3.00
C GLY A 296 -0.66 0.04 1.51
N GLY A 297 -1.91 0.03 1.05
CA GLY A 297 -2.26 0.12 -0.36
C GLY A 297 -3.00 1.39 -0.75
N THR A 298 -2.89 1.78 -2.03
CA THR A 298 -3.73 2.79 -2.66
C THR A 298 -4.39 2.22 -3.92
N ALA A 299 -5.62 2.65 -4.17
CA ALA A 299 -6.36 2.29 -5.37
C ALA A 299 -5.77 2.97 -6.62
N ALA A 300 -5.93 2.35 -7.79
CA ALA A 300 -5.81 3.04 -9.06
C ALA A 300 -6.89 4.13 -9.18
N THR A 301 -6.79 4.98 -10.18
CA THR A 301 -7.82 6.01 -10.42
C THR A 301 -9.18 5.35 -10.61
N ALA A 302 -10.22 5.96 -10.07
CA ALA A 302 -11.58 5.51 -10.31
C ALA A 302 -11.91 5.54 -11.81
N VAL A 303 -12.63 4.53 -12.23
CA VAL A 303 -13.03 4.34 -13.63
C VAL A 303 -13.94 5.49 -14.08
N ASP A 304 -13.75 5.96 -15.32
CA ASP A 304 -14.72 6.83 -15.99
C ASP A 304 -16.10 6.17 -15.95
N ILE A 305 -17.10 6.90 -15.44
CA ILE A 305 -18.50 6.42 -15.32
C ILE A 305 -19.10 5.96 -16.66
N ASN A 306 -18.53 6.40 -17.77
CA ASN A 306 -18.96 6.00 -19.10
C ASN A 306 -18.20 4.78 -19.63
N HIS A 307 -17.18 4.29 -18.90
CA HIS A 307 -16.43 3.11 -19.30
C HIS A 307 -17.29 1.84 -19.09
N PRO A 308 -17.23 0.85 -19.98
CA PRO A 308 -17.95 -0.41 -19.82
C PRO A 308 -17.67 -1.12 -18.50
N ASP A 309 -16.46 -0.98 -17.97
CA ASP A 309 -16.01 -1.64 -16.73
C ASP A 309 -16.28 -0.82 -15.46
N TYR A 310 -17.00 0.30 -15.57
CA TYR A 310 -17.31 1.18 -14.44
C TYR A 310 -17.99 0.49 -13.24
N HIS A 311 -18.35 -0.75 -13.36
CA HIS A 311 -19.03 -1.51 -12.30
C HIS A 311 -18.09 -2.01 -11.19
N THR A 312 -16.79 -1.86 -11.37
CA THR A 312 -15.79 -2.33 -10.41
C THR A 312 -14.98 -1.15 -9.90
N PRO A 313 -15.17 -0.72 -8.64
CA PRO A 313 -14.24 0.23 -8.04
C PRO A 313 -12.85 -0.39 -8.05
N SER A 314 -11.81 0.43 -8.23
CA SER A 314 -10.43 -0.03 -8.09
C SER A 314 -10.24 -0.72 -6.74
N VAL A 315 -9.48 -1.80 -6.72
CA VAL A 315 -9.22 -2.58 -5.50
C VAL A 315 -7.94 -2.08 -4.86
N ILE A 316 -8.00 -1.74 -3.59
CA ILE A 316 -6.81 -1.43 -2.80
C ILE A 316 -6.04 -2.75 -2.57
N PRO A 317 -4.77 -2.87 -3.00
CA PRO A 317 -3.97 -4.06 -2.75
C PRO A 317 -3.76 -4.30 -1.25
N ASN A 318 -3.89 -5.56 -0.84
CA ASN A 318 -3.83 -5.98 0.56
C ASN A 318 -2.53 -6.72 0.93
N GLY A 319 -1.48 -6.65 0.08
CA GLY A 319 -0.23 -7.36 0.30
C GLY A 319 -0.19 -8.79 -0.24
N ASN A 320 -1.20 -9.23 -0.98
CA ASN A 320 -1.23 -10.54 -1.62
C ASN A 320 -0.97 -10.42 -3.13
N ILE A 321 0.09 -11.05 -3.64
CA ILE A 321 0.36 -11.17 -5.07
C ILE A 321 -0.28 -12.45 -5.58
N GLN A 322 -1.33 -12.33 -6.36
CA GLN A 322 -2.17 -13.46 -6.77
C GLN A 322 -1.46 -14.42 -7.72
N VAL A 323 -1.95 -15.66 -7.80
CA VAL A 323 -1.48 -16.66 -8.79
C VAL A 323 -1.57 -16.08 -10.19
N GLY A 324 -0.48 -16.16 -10.94
CA GLY A 324 -0.44 -15.68 -12.34
C GLY A 324 -0.42 -14.17 -12.50
N GLN A 325 -0.32 -13.38 -11.45
CA GLN A 325 -0.33 -11.92 -11.50
C GLN A 325 1.05 -11.35 -11.81
N GLY A 326 1.12 -10.48 -12.84
CA GLY A 326 2.26 -9.62 -13.10
C GLY A 326 2.16 -8.31 -12.31
N PHE A 327 3.32 -7.76 -11.93
CA PHE A 327 3.43 -6.51 -11.17
C PHE A 327 4.76 -5.81 -11.45
N PHE A 328 4.80 -4.50 -11.22
CA PHE A 328 6.05 -3.75 -11.35
C PHE A 328 6.72 -3.54 -10.00
N VAL A 329 8.05 -3.51 -10.06
CA VAL A 329 8.94 -3.09 -8.96
C VAL A 329 9.92 -2.04 -9.47
N MET A 330 10.44 -1.21 -8.56
CA MET A 330 11.57 -0.32 -8.84
C MET A 330 12.87 -0.97 -8.38
N ALA A 331 13.85 -1.08 -9.28
CA ALA A 331 15.18 -1.59 -8.93
C ALA A 331 16.04 -0.49 -8.28
N LYS A 332 16.67 -0.77 -7.14
CA LYS A 332 17.70 0.08 -6.51
C LYS A 332 19.03 0.01 -7.24
N ASN A 333 19.33 -1.16 -7.81
CA ASN A 333 20.55 -1.46 -8.53
C ASN A 333 20.29 -2.61 -9.53
N ASN A 334 21.25 -2.88 -10.42
CA ASN A 334 21.24 -4.11 -11.18
C ASN A 334 21.51 -5.29 -10.25
N GLY A 335 20.64 -6.28 -10.25
CA GLY A 335 20.75 -7.42 -9.35
C GLY A 335 19.76 -8.51 -9.64
N THR A 336 19.69 -9.49 -8.75
CA THR A 336 18.77 -10.62 -8.85
C THR A 336 17.76 -10.54 -7.71
N VAL A 337 16.49 -10.64 -8.08
CA VAL A 337 15.36 -10.83 -7.17
C VAL A 337 15.10 -12.34 -7.08
N ASN A 338 14.85 -12.84 -5.88
CA ASN A 338 14.54 -14.24 -5.65
C ASN A 338 13.09 -14.41 -5.20
N PHE A 339 12.37 -15.25 -5.91
CA PHE A 339 11.12 -15.83 -5.42
C PHE A 339 11.46 -17.13 -4.68
N THR A 340 10.86 -17.35 -3.51
CA THR A 340 11.14 -18.50 -2.64
C THR A 340 9.86 -19.15 -2.13
N ASN A 341 9.96 -20.42 -1.67
CA ASN A 341 8.80 -21.11 -1.12
C ASN A 341 8.28 -20.46 0.17
N THR A 342 9.15 -19.84 0.97
CA THR A 342 8.79 -19.17 2.23
C THR A 342 7.87 -17.95 2.04
N GLN A 343 7.83 -17.38 0.83
CA GLN A 343 6.94 -16.28 0.47
C GLN A 343 5.53 -16.74 0.05
N ARG A 344 5.28 -18.04 -0.05
CA ARG A 344 4.01 -18.60 -0.55
C ARG A 344 2.96 -18.61 0.55
N THR A 345 1.74 -18.20 0.22
CA THR A 345 0.61 -18.11 1.14
C THR A 345 -0.67 -18.63 0.47
N ASN A 346 -1.70 -18.92 1.25
CA ASN A 346 -2.98 -19.47 0.74
C ASN A 346 -4.06 -18.40 0.52
N ASN A 347 -3.70 -17.13 0.49
CA ASN A 347 -4.66 -16.03 0.27
C ASN A 347 -5.82 -15.95 1.27
N GLN A 348 -5.72 -16.61 2.42
CA GLN A 348 -6.64 -16.40 3.52
C GLN A 348 -6.12 -15.19 4.30
N ASP A 349 -7.03 -14.36 4.81
CA ASP A 349 -6.66 -13.29 5.75
C ASP A 349 -5.98 -13.93 6.96
N HIS A 350 -4.69 -14.19 6.84
CA HIS A 350 -3.89 -14.65 7.96
C HIS A 350 -3.69 -13.52 8.93
N GLN A 351 -4.68 -13.31 9.76
CA GLN A 351 -4.42 -12.92 11.13
C GLN A 351 -3.78 -14.12 11.89
N PHE A 352 -2.64 -14.60 11.43
CA PHE A 352 -1.73 -15.19 12.38
C PHE A 352 -1.21 -14.03 13.21
N LEU A 353 -1.64 -14.00 14.48
CA LEU A 353 -1.13 -13.26 15.61
C LEU A 353 0.15 -12.41 15.32
N LYS A 354 0.13 -11.65 14.22
CA LYS A 354 0.91 -10.45 14.14
C LYS A 354 0.36 -9.64 15.31
N THR A 355 1.14 -9.46 16.34
CA THR A 355 0.88 -8.43 17.36
C THR A 355 0.27 -7.29 16.58
N LEU A 356 -0.94 -6.86 16.93
CA LEU A 356 -1.57 -5.73 16.25
C LEU A 356 -0.56 -4.59 16.32
N THR A 357 0.25 -4.45 15.28
CA THR A 357 1.21 -3.35 15.18
C THR A 357 0.35 -2.11 15.15
N GLU A 358 0.64 -1.20 16.05
CA GLU A 358 -0.07 0.07 16.08
C GLU A 358 0.09 0.72 14.71
N GLN A 359 -1.03 1.01 14.04
CA GLN A 359 -1.04 1.64 12.73
C GLN A 359 -2.24 2.58 12.61
N HIS A 360 -2.05 3.68 11.91
CA HIS A 360 -3.06 4.70 11.74
C HIS A 360 -2.96 5.26 10.33
N HIS A 361 -4.00 5.09 9.54
CA HIS A 361 -4.01 5.45 8.13
C HIS A 361 -5.09 6.47 7.80
N ILE A 362 -4.81 7.30 6.82
CA ILE A 362 -5.78 8.14 6.12
C ILE A 362 -5.57 8.02 4.61
N TRP A 363 -6.66 7.77 3.88
CA TRP A 363 -6.68 7.78 2.42
C TRP A 363 -7.36 9.04 1.92
N LEU A 364 -6.67 9.81 1.11
CA LEU A 364 -7.17 11.04 0.52
C LEU A 364 -7.41 10.84 -0.97
N ASN A 365 -8.62 11.12 -1.43
CA ASN A 365 -8.93 11.19 -2.84
C ASN A 365 -9.03 12.64 -3.28
N VAL A 366 -8.54 12.94 -4.48
CA VAL A 366 -8.92 14.15 -5.19
C VAL A 366 -9.93 13.81 -6.27
N ALA A 367 -10.98 14.61 -6.39
CA ALA A 367 -12.04 14.42 -7.37
C ALA A 367 -12.25 15.68 -8.22
N SER A 368 -12.72 15.50 -9.45
CA SER A 368 -13.22 16.57 -10.31
C SER A 368 -14.55 17.11 -9.79
N ILE A 369 -15.02 18.22 -10.35
CA ILE A 369 -16.32 18.83 -10.01
C ILE A 369 -17.50 17.88 -10.27
N ASP A 370 -17.36 16.97 -11.24
CA ASP A 370 -18.36 15.97 -11.58
C ASP A 370 -18.39 14.79 -10.62
N GLY A 371 -17.51 14.80 -9.59
CA GLY A 371 -17.43 13.80 -8.55
C GLY A 371 -16.57 12.57 -8.87
N ASN A 372 -15.96 12.52 -10.06
CA ASN A 372 -15.05 11.46 -10.45
C ASN A 372 -13.73 11.56 -9.71
N ASP A 373 -13.31 10.50 -9.03
CA ASP A 373 -12.01 10.44 -8.38
C ASP A 373 -10.90 10.42 -9.42
N ILE A 374 -9.88 11.23 -9.20
CA ILE A 374 -8.72 11.37 -10.08
C ILE A 374 -7.59 10.47 -9.63
N ASN A 375 -7.22 10.56 -8.35
CA ASN A 375 -6.28 9.63 -7.72
C ASN A 375 -6.45 9.59 -6.21
N GLN A 376 -5.87 8.57 -5.59
CA GLN A 376 -5.81 8.34 -4.15
C GLN A 376 -4.37 8.41 -3.67
N ILE A 377 -4.15 8.98 -2.48
CA ILE A 377 -2.90 8.90 -1.74
C ILE A 377 -3.14 8.36 -0.34
N LEU A 378 -2.11 7.73 0.24
CA LEU A 378 -2.11 7.19 1.61
C LEU A 378 -1.06 7.91 2.46
N ILE A 379 -1.46 8.31 3.66
CA ILE A 379 -0.54 8.72 4.73
C ILE A 379 -0.77 7.75 5.88
N GLY A 380 0.27 7.02 6.29
CA GLY A 380 0.18 6.02 7.36
C GLY A 380 1.23 6.23 8.45
N TYR A 381 0.82 6.19 9.71
CA TYR A 381 1.70 6.14 10.87
C TYR A 381 1.85 4.69 11.27
N VAL A 382 3.01 4.10 11.01
CA VAL A 382 3.24 2.65 11.13
C VAL A 382 4.56 2.34 11.81
N GLU A 383 4.63 1.19 12.48
CA GLU A 383 5.88 0.73 13.09
C GLU A 383 6.94 0.48 12.01
N GLY A 384 8.18 0.91 12.28
CA GLY A 384 9.31 0.76 11.36
C GLY A 384 9.50 1.93 10.39
N ALA A 385 8.46 2.72 10.11
CA ALA A 385 8.60 3.95 9.32
C ALA A 385 9.31 5.05 10.13
N THR A 386 9.99 5.97 9.44
CA THR A 386 10.61 7.16 10.04
C THR A 386 9.97 8.46 9.54
N MET A 387 10.50 9.60 9.95
CA MET A 387 10.10 10.91 9.39
C MET A 387 10.93 11.28 8.15
N GLY A 388 11.87 10.44 7.73
CA GLY A 388 12.67 10.56 6.51
C GLY A 388 12.11 9.70 5.38
N LEU A 389 12.82 9.64 4.25
CA LEU A 389 12.43 8.79 3.12
C LEU A 389 12.82 7.34 3.40
N ASP A 390 11.82 6.48 3.53
CA ASP A 390 11.95 5.06 3.80
C ASP A 390 11.44 4.24 2.61
N VAL A 391 12.34 3.64 1.86
CA VAL A 391 12.03 2.94 0.59
C VAL A 391 11.05 1.77 0.72
N ASN A 392 10.83 1.22 1.93
CA ASN A 392 9.87 0.15 2.19
C ASN A 392 8.50 0.69 2.63
N TYR A 393 8.44 1.96 3.05
CA TYR A 393 7.23 2.60 3.59
C TYR A 393 6.74 3.76 2.73
N ASP A 394 7.61 4.34 1.87
CA ASP A 394 7.29 5.46 1.00
C ASP A 394 7.19 5.00 -0.45
N GLY A 395 6.04 5.22 -1.07
CA GLY A 395 5.76 4.81 -2.45
C GLY A 395 5.74 6.00 -3.39
N LYS A 396 6.62 6.00 -4.40
CA LYS A 396 6.61 7.00 -5.47
C LYS A 396 5.42 6.78 -6.39
N SER A 397 4.92 7.85 -6.97
CA SER A 397 3.84 7.79 -7.94
C SER A 397 4.32 7.20 -9.27
N TYR A 398 3.46 6.37 -9.90
CA TYR A 398 3.74 5.75 -11.19
C TYR A 398 2.54 5.84 -12.13
N GLY A 399 2.80 6.16 -13.40
CA GLY A 399 1.78 6.13 -14.46
C GLY A 399 0.71 7.22 -14.36
N ASN A 400 0.89 8.27 -13.56
CA ASN A 400 -0.04 9.38 -13.50
C ASN A 400 -0.05 10.15 -14.81
N THR A 401 -1.25 10.48 -15.28
CA THR A 401 -1.50 11.37 -16.41
C THR A 401 -2.39 12.53 -15.96
N GLY A 402 -2.11 13.75 -16.45
CA GLY A 402 -2.92 14.94 -16.13
C GLY A 402 -2.92 15.30 -14.64
N ASN A 403 -4.05 15.78 -14.13
CA ASN A 403 -4.20 16.26 -12.76
C ASN A 403 -3.95 15.16 -11.72
N HIS A 404 -3.17 15.43 -10.67
CA HIS A 404 -2.97 14.47 -9.57
C HIS A 404 -2.48 15.13 -8.28
N LEU A 405 -2.88 14.54 -7.16
CA LEU A 405 -2.46 14.88 -5.81
C LEU A 405 -1.34 13.93 -5.38
N TYR A 406 -0.40 14.42 -4.58
CA TYR A 406 0.66 13.63 -3.96
C TYR A 406 1.05 14.23 -2.62
N SER A 407 1.61 13.44 -1.72
CA SER A 407 2.30 13.98 -0.54
C SER A 407 3.75 14.31 -0.89
N ILE A 408 4.37 15.17 -0.11
CA ILE A 408 5.74 15.65 -0.37
C ILE A 408 6.61 15.33 0.83
N LEU A 409 7.72 14.64 0.58
CA LEU A 409 8.77 14.42 1.56
C LEU A 409 10.10 14.91 0.99
N GLY A 410 10.59 16.03 1.53
CA GLY A 410 11.72 16.75 0.91
C GLY A 410 11.35 17.28 -0.48
N ASN A 411 11.90 16.67 -1.53
CA ASN A 411 11.55 16.98 -2.92
C ASN A 411 10.86 15.82 -3.65
N GLU A 412 10.56 14.73 -2.94
CA GLU A 412 9.99 13.52 -3.54
C GLU A 412 8.45 13.57 -3.49
N PRO A 413 7.78 13.42 -4.63
CA PRO A 413 6.33 13.24 -4.68
C PRO A 413 5.98 11.78 -4.41
N LEU A 414 5.10 11.54 -3.42
CA LEU A 414 4.73 10.22 -2.97
C LEU A 414 3.23 9.97 -3.10
N VAL A 415 2.85 8.76 -3.48
CA VAL A 415 1.47 8.26 -3.46
C VAL A 415 1.16 7.54 -2.15
N ILE A 416 2.16 6.93 -1.52
CA ILE A 416 2.10 6.39 -0.16
C ILE A 416 3.21 7.04 0.65
N GLN A 417 2.90 7.55 1.83
CA GLN A 417 3.89 8.11 2.75
C GLN A 417 3.75 7.46 4.13
N GLY A 418 4.78 6.70 4.52
CA GLY A 418 4.95 6.17 5.86
C GLY A 418 5.49 7.23 6.81
N ARG A 419 5.05 7.22 8.06
CA ARG A 419 5.49 8.14 9.11
C ARG A 419 5.68 7.39 10.41
N ALA A 420 6.62 7.87 11.23
CA ALA A 420 6.98 7.23 12.49
C ALA A 420 5.84 7.23 13.52
N LEU A 421 5.76 6.15 14.28
CA LEU A 421 5.03 6.10 15.56
C LEU A 421 5.94 6.58 16.71
N PRO A 422 5.36 7.07 17.83
CA PRO A 422 3.91 7.27 18.06
C PRO A 422 3.36 8.46 17.25
N PHE A 423 2.08 8.39 16.91
CA PHE A 423 1.40 9.49 16.22
C PHE A 423 1.52 10.80 17.00
N ASN A 424 1.82 11.88 16.31
CA ASN A 424 1.88 13.22 16.89
C ASN A 424 0.89 14.16 16.19
N ALA A 425 -0.09 14.66 16.92
CA ALA A 425 -1.10 15.58 16.38
C ALA A 425 -0.55 16.94 15.92
N THR A 426 0.72 17.27 16.22
CA THR A 426 1.36 18.48 15.72
C THR A 426 2.11 18.24 14.39
N ASP A 427 2.08 17.03 13.87
CA ASP A 427 2.70 16.71 12.61
C ASP A 427 1.98 17.40 11.43
N GLU A 428 2.73 17.75 10.42
CA GLU A 428 2.25 18.39 9.19
C GLU A 428 2.75 17.62 7.98
N VAL A 429 1.84 17.29 7.07
CA VAL A 429 2.18 16.57 5.84
C VAL A 429 1.91 17.48 4.63
N PRO A 430 2.95 18.04 4.01
CA PRO A 430 2.80 18.84 2.80
C PRO A 430 2.23 18.00 1.65
N LEU A 431 1.31 18.59 0.90
CA LEU A 431 0.75 18.01 -0.31
C LEU A 431 1.09 18.84 -1.53
N GLY A 432 1.41 18.16 -2.63
CA GLY A 432 1.57 18.73 -3.95
C GLY A 432 0.34 18.46 -4.82
N TRP A 433 0.04 19.42 -5.68
CA TRP A 433 -1.00 19.33 -6.69
C TRP A 433 -0.44 19.67 -8.05
N PHE A 434 -0.53 18.74 -8.99
CA PHE A 434 -0.27 19.03 -10.40
C PHE A 434 -1.61 19.23 -11.12
N CYS A 435 -1.75 20.35 -11.81
CA CYS A 435 -2.93 20.73 -12.56
C CYS A 435 -2.58 20.89 -14.04
N ASP A 436 -3.13 20.02 -14.86
CA ASP A 436 -3.05 20.10 -16.32
C ASP A 436 -4.29 20.78 -16.91
N THR A 437 -5.46 20.48 -16.36
CA THR A 437 -6.74 21.04 -16.76
C THR A 437 -7.27 21.97 -15.67
N PRO A 438 -7.45 23.27 -15.92
CA PRO A 438 -7.93 24.20 -14.91
C PRO A 438 -9.40 23.92 -14.55
N GLY A 439 -9.76 24.12 -13.28
CA GLY A 439 -11.13 23.85 -12.83
C GLY A 439 -11.29 23.83 -11.32
N ASN A 440 -12.45 23.35 -10.88
CA ASN A 440 -12.73 23.10 -9.47
C ASN A 440 -12.50 21.63 -9.15
N TYR A 441 -11.82 21.40 -8.03
CA TYR A 441 -11.44 20.09 -7.53
C TYR A 441 -11.78 19.97 -6.06
N THR A 442 -11.91 18.73 -5.59
CA THR A 442 -12.27 18.45 -4.19
C THR A 442 -11.31 17.44 -3.60
N ILE A 443 -10.68 17.76 -2.46
CA ILE A 443 -9.95 16.81 -1.63
C ILE A 443 -10.92 16.26 -0.60
N LYS A 444 -11.05 14.95 -0.53
CA LYS A 444 -11.90 14.23 0.42
C LYS A 444 -11.14 13.11 1.12
N LEU A 445 -11.53 12.86 2.36
CA LEU A 445 -11.09 11.65 3.07
C LEU A 445 -11.95 10.49 2.56
N SER A 446 -11.32 9.47 1.97
CA SER A 446 -12.04 8.33 1.40
C SER A 446 -12.14 7.16 2.38
N ASP A 447 -11.10 6.96 3.20
CA ASP A 447 -11.09 5.95 4.26
C ASP A 447 -10.08 6.33 5.35
N TRP A 448 -10.19 5.71 6.54
CA TRP A 448 -9.29 5.92 7.66
C TRP A 448 -9.41 4.81 8.71
N ASP A 449 -8.33 4.57 9.45
CA ASP A 449 -8.29 3.58 10.51
C ASP A 449 -7.52 4.05 11.76
N GLY A 450 -7.28 3.14 12.69
CA GLY A 450 -6.51 3.37 13.91
C GLY A 450 -7.05 4.53 14.75
N ILE A 451 -6.20 5.46 15.17
CA ILE A 451 -6.59 6.63 16.00
C ILE A 451 -7.61 7.53 15.30
N PHE A 452 -7.64 7.51 13.97
CA PHE A 452 -8.57 8.32 13.17
C PHE A 452 -10.00 7.79 13.20
N LEU A 453 -10.26 6.54 13.64
CA LEU A 453 -11.62 6.06 13.92
C LEU A 453 -12.27 6.81 15.11
N GLY A 454 -11.45 7.32 16.02
CA GLY A 454 -11.89 8.11 17.17
C GLY A 454 -12.10 9.59 16.83
N ASN A 455 -11.87 10.41 17.84
CA ASN A 455 -12.09 11.87 17.77
C ASN A 455 -10.93 12.64 17.12
N GLN A 456 -9.85 11.95 16.70
CA GLN A 456 -8.74 12.62 16.04
C GLN A 456 -9.23 13.22 14.71
N ALA A 457 -9.17 14.54 14.61
CA ALA A 457 -9.56 15.26 13.41
C ALA A 457 -8.46 15.22 12.35
N VAL A 458 -8.86 15.40 11.09
CA VAL A 458 -7.97 15.54 9.93
C VAL A 458 -8.40 16.78 9.16
N TYR A 459 -7.47 17.70 8.96
CA TYR A 459 -7.74 18.96 8.25
C TYR A 459 -6.89 19.09 7.00
N ILE A 460 -7.43 19.75 6.00
CA ILE A 460 -6.65 20.37 4.91
C ILE A 460 -6.52 21.85 5.21
N ARG A 461 -5.28 22.32 5.30
CA ARG A 461 -4.93 23.72 5.33
C ARG A 461 -4.53 24.15 3.92
N ASP A 462 -5.24 25.14 3.35
CA ASP A 462 -4.87 25.79 2.09
C ASP A 462 -4.15 27.10 2.40
N ASN A 463 -2.83 27.12 2.19
CA ASN A 463 -1.99 28.28 2.48
C ASN A 463 -2.29 29.48 1.57
N TYR A 464 -2.91 29.26 0.40
CA TYR A 464 -3.27 30.36 -0.52
C TYR A 464 -4.50 31.12 -0.06
N THR A 465 -5.46 30.42 0.51
CA THR A 465 -6.70 31.03 1.02
C THR A 465 -6.66 31.31 2.52
N GLY A 466 -5.70 30.73 3.24
CA GLY A 466 -5.62 30.77 4.70
C GLY A 466 -6.72 29.96 5.40
N THR A 467 -7.43 29.08 4.68
CA THR A 467 -8.52 28.27 5.23
C THR A 467 -8.02 26.94 5.75
N THR A 468 -8.65 26.45 6.83
CA THR A 468 -8.42 25.11 7.37
C THR A 468 -9.78 24.41 7.46
N THR A 469 -9.92 23.26 6.82
CA THR A 469 -11.19 22.52 6.72
C THR A 469 -11.03 21.12 7.29
N ASN A 470 -11.92 20.73 8.21
CA ASN A 470 -11.99 19.35 8.72
C ASN A 470 -12.61 18.44 7.67
N ILE A 471 -11.76 17.65 7.01
CA ILE A 471 -12.19 16.77 5.92
C ILE A 471 -12.86 15.47 6.38
N LYS A 472 -12.87 15.17 7.67
CA LYS A 472 -13.74 14.11 8.24
C LYS A 472 -15.22 14.51 8.20
N THR A 473 -15.53 15.78 8.16
CA THR A 473 -16.91 16.29 8.18
C THR A 473 -17.35 16.88 6.84
N THR A 474 -16.45 17.53 6.12
CA THR A 474 -16.76 18.24 4.88
C THR A 474 -15.58 18.21 3.92
N PRO A 475 -15.73 17.68 2.72
CA PRO A 475 -14.69 17.73 1.70
C PRO A 475 -14.24 19.18 1.40
N TYR A 476 -12.96 19.35 1.09
CA TYR A 476 -12.39 20.65 0.77
C TYR A 476 -12.39 20.89 -0.76
N THR A 477 -13.13 21.89 -1.21
CA THR A 477 -13.22 22.27 -2.64
C THR A 477 -12.35 23.50 -2.92
N PHE A 478 -11.60 23.45 -4.01
CA PHE A 478 -10.70 24.51 -4.43
C PHE A 478 -10.71 24.70 -5.95
N ASN A 479 -10.36 25.91 -6.39
CA ASN A 479 -10.11 26.20 -7.79
C ASN A 479 -8.61 26.13 -8.08
N ALA A 480 -8.23 25.59 -9.23
CA ALA A 480 -6.86 25.51 -9.70
C ALA A 480 -6.73 25.96 -11.15
N THR A 481 -5.61 26.60 -11.46
CA THR A 481 -5.11 26.89 -12.80
C THR A 481 -4.03 25.89 -13.18
N VAL A 482 -3.67 25.81 -14.45
CA VAL A 482 -2.55 24.95 -14.90
C VAL A 482 -1.27 25.28 -14.16
N GLY A 483 -0.57 24.26 -13.67
CA GLY A 483 0.70 24.39 -12.95
C GLY A 483 0.92 23.34 -11.87
N THR A 484 2.07 23.46 -11.19
CA THR A 484 2.45 22.63 -10.04
C THR A 484 2.42 23.47 -8.77
N PHE A 485 1.73 22.99 -7.75
CA PHE A 485 1.49 23.69 -6.49
C PHE A 485 1.99 22.83 -5.32
N ASN A 486 3.24 23.03 -4.91
CA ASN A 486 3.89 22.22 -3.85
C ASN A 486 3.84 22.86 -2.46
N ASP A 487 3.37 24.08 -2.35
CA ASP A 487 3.34 24.91 -1.13
C ASP A 487 1.91 25.28 -0.69
N ARG A 488 0.90 24.81 -1.44
CA ARG A 488 -0.48 25.22 -1.24
C ARG A 488 -1.19 24.42 -0.13
N PHE A 489 -1.13 23.11 -0.16
CA PHE A 489 -1.92 22.26 0.73
C PHE A 489 -1.05 21.56 1.77
N VAL A 490 -1.60 21.41 2.98
CA VAL A 490 -0.97 20.67 4.07
C VAL A 490 -2.05 19.88 4.82
N VAL A 491 -1.80 18.60 5.09
CA VAL A 491 -2.59 17.84 6.06
C VAL A 491 -2.12 18.22 7.46
N VAL A 492 -3.04 18.58 8.33
CA VAL A 492 -2.79 18.89 9.74
C VAL A 492 -3.83 18.20 10.62
N TYR A 493 -3.50 17.92 11.87
CA TYR A 493 -4.32 17.11 12.78
C TYR A 493 -4.88 17.89 13.96
N THR A 494 -4.50 19.14 14.09
CA THR A 494 -5.08 20.12 15.01
C THR A 494 -5.65 21.25 14.18
N GLU A 495 -6.83 21.71 14.54
CA GLU A 495 -7.26 23.00 14.08
C GLU A 495 -6.26 24.00 14.65
N ASN A 496 -5.34 24.49 13.79
CA ASN A 496 -4.76 25.76 14.12
C ASN A 496 -5.95 26.72 14.18
N LEU A 497 -6.46 26.96 15.37
CA LEU A 497 -6.98 28.25 15.67
C LEU A 497 -5.82 29.18 15.27
N SER A 498 -5.79 29.60 14.01
CA SER A 498 -5.01 30.76 13.67
C SER A 498 -5.44 31.75 14.70
N GLU A 499 -4.56 32.07 15.66
CA GLU A 499 -4.63 33.40 16.23
C GLU A 499 -4.92 34.24 15.01
N LEU A 500 -6.14 34.78 14.95
CA LEU A 500 -6.53 35.67 13.88
C LEU A 500 -5.27 36.42 13.54
N SER A 501 -4.67 36.14 12.37
CA SER A 501 -3.58 36.95 11.88
C SER A 501 -4.22 38.30 11.66
N HIS A 502 -4.39 39.00 12.77
CA HIS A 502 -4.63 40.42 12.75
C HIS A 502 -3.50 40.93 11.88
N ASP A 503 -3.85 41.55 10.81
CA ASP A 503 -3.03 42.34 9.95
C ASP A 503 -2.02 43.12 10.82
N LEU A 504 -0.92 42.45 11.20
CA LEU A 504 0.11 42.99 12.10
C LEU A 504 0.78 44.24 11.50
N ALA A 505 0.62 44.43 10.19
CA ALA A 505 1.12 45.62 9.48
C ALA A 505 0.27 46.86 9.71
N ALA A 506 -1.04 46.75 10.02
CA ALA A 506 -1.92 47.90 10.16
C ALA A 506 -2.13 48.35 11.63
N ASN A 507 -1.94 47.43 12.61
CA ASN A 507 -2.25 47.70 14.01
C ASN A 507 -1.11 47.29 14.97
N SER A 508 0.14 47.45 14.62
CA SER A 508 1.27 47.13 15.51
C SER A 508 1.23 48.01 16.76
N VAL A 509 1.02 47.39 17.93
CA VAL A 509 1.20 48.08 19.20
C VAL A 509 2.67 47.97 19.60
N ILE A 510 3.31 49.10 19.77
CA ILE A 510 4.70 49.23 20.23
C ILE A 510 4.68 49.52 21.72
N ILE A 511 5.24 48.63 22.55
CA ILE A 511 5.39 48.83 23.97
C ILE A 511 6.86 48.68 24.34
N TYR A 512 7.39 49.72 24.96
CA TYR A 512 8.75 49.70 25.50
C TYR A 512 8.83 50.40 26.85
N GLN A 513 9.78 50.04 27.71
CA GLN A 513 10.03 50.64 28.99
C GLN A 513 11.21 51.63 28.89
N LYS A 514 11.00 52.86 29.36
CA LYS A 514 12.04 53.89 29.46
C LYS A 514 11.84 54.70 30.72
N ASN A 515 12.89 54.92 31.53
CA ASN A 515 12.85 55.67 32.79
C ASN A 515 11.73 55.17 33.71
N ASN A 516 11.59 53.86 33.88
CA ASN A 516 10.59 53.18 34.70
C ASN A 516 9.13 53.49 34.32
N LYS A 517 8.89 53.91 33.08
CA LYS A 517 7.54 54.14 32.52
C LYS A 517 7.37 53.29 31.26
N PHE A 518 6.15 52.79 31.05
CA PHE A 518 5.82 52.15 29.79
C PHE A 518 5.33 53.18 28.75
N HIS A 519 5.96 53.18 27.59
CA HIS A 519 5.49 53.92 26.44
C HIS A 519 4.72 52.94 25.55
N VAL A 520 3.44 53.25 25.31
CA VAL A 520 2.54 52.41 24.47
C VAL A 520 2.10 53.27 23.30
N SER A 521 2.27 52.78 22.07
CA SER A 521 1.84 53.47 20.88
C SER A 521 1.23 52.51 19.85
N THR A 522 0.27 53.04 19.08
CA THR A 522 -0.44 52.40 18.00
C THR A 522 -0.38 53.29 16.77
N PRO A 523 0.45 53.04 15.77
CA PRO A 523 0.71 53.96 14.67
C PRO A 523 -0.52 54.47 13.90
N ASN A 524 -1.52 53.61 13.73
CA ASN A 524 -2.65 53.87 12.83
C ASN A 524 -4.03 53.90 13.50
N THR A 525 -4.12 53.72 14.83
CA THR A 525 -5.42 53.57 15.51
C THR A 525 -5.39 54.23 16.90
N ILE A 526 -6.48 54.83 17.34
CA ILE A 526 -6.62 55.43 18.66
C ILE A 526 -6.93 54.34 19.71
N MET A 527 -6.25 54.37 20.86
CA MET A 527 -6.51 53.52 22.00
C MET A 527 -7.65 54.10 22.84
N LYS A 528 -8.55 53.23 23.31
CA LYS A 528 -9.63 53.58 24.26
C LYS A 528 -9.27 53.25 25.68
N ASP A 529 -8.84 52.01 25.91
CA ASP A 529 -8.52 51.52 27.26
C ASP A 529 -7.25 50.70 27.25
N ILE A 530 -6.48 50.76 28.35
CA ILE A 530 -5.35 49.87 28.63
C ILE A 530 -5.52 49.31 30.02
N SER A 531 -5.53 47.97 30.12
CA SER A 531 -5.46 47.24 31.40
C SER A 531 -4.16 46.43 31.43
N VAL A 532 -3.45 46.44 32.52
CA VAL A 532 -2.22 45.63 32.70
C VAL A 532 -2.43 44.63 33.82
N TYR A 533 -2.14 43.38 33.56
CA TYR A 533 -2.31 42.26 34.49
C TYR A 533 -0.97 41.57 34.73
N ASN A 534 -0.82 40.94 35.91
CA ASN A 534 0.23 39.95 36.12
C ASN A 534 -0.18 38.57 35.48
N LEU A 535 0.72 37.58 35.51
CA LEU A 535 0.43 36.25 34.98
C LEU A 535 -0.65 35.46 35.74
N SER A 536 -0.98 35.86 36.98
CA SER A 536 -2.09 35.30 37.76
C SER A 536 -3.44 35.95 37.45
N GLY A 537 -3.50 36.91 36.53
CA GLY A 537 -4.72 37.59 36.11
C GLY A 537 -5.12 38.76 37.04
N GLN A 538 -4.27 39.14 38.01
CA GLN A 538 -4.53 40.27 38.89
C GLN A 538 -4.27 41.59 38.12
N LEU A 539 -5.24 42.52 38.19
CA LEU A 539 -5.12 43.83 37.56
C LEU A 539 -4.09 44.71 38.32
N LEU A 540 -3.07 45.14 37.63
CA LEU A 540 -1.99 46.00 38.17
C LEU A 540 -2.16 47.48 37.82
N TYR A 541 -2.73 47.75 36.65
CA TYR A 541 -2.92 49.12 36.19
C TYR A 541 -4.10 49.18 35.21
N HIS A 542 -4.86 50.30 35.25
CA HIS A 542 -5.96 50.50 34.33
C HIS A 542 -6.06 51.99 33.95
N LEU A 543 -6.10 52.28 32.67
CA LEU A 543 -6.28 53.63 32.11
C LEU A 543 -7.44 53.61 31.14
N LYS A 544 -8.50 54.38 31.42
CA LYS A 544 -9.71 54.45 30.56
C LYS A 544 -9.75 55.76 29.78
N ASN A 545 -10.53 55.78 28.70
CA ASN A 545 -10.82 56.94 27.89
C ASN A 545 -9.55 57.67 27.36
N ILE A 546 -8.59 56.89 26.85
CA ILE A 546 -7.28 57.35 26.43
C ILE A 546 -7.40 58.31 25.24
N ASN A 547 -8.18 57.97 24.25
CA ASN A 547 -8.45 58.74 23.01
C ASN A 547 -7.20 59.31 22.34
N SER A 548 -6.14 58.52 22.31
CA SER A 548 -4.83 58.85 21.72
C SER A 548 -4.17 57.63 21.11
N ASN A 549 -3.32 57.83 20.12
CA ASN A 549 -2.51 56.76 19.54
C ASN A 549 -1.18 56.51 20.27
N ALA A 550 -0.87 57.32 21.29
CA ALA A 550 0.29 57.13 22.16
C ALA A 550 -0.01 57.57 23.60
N VAL A 551 0.49 56.82 24.56
CA VAL A 551 0.34 57.11 25.98
C VAL A 551 1.56 56.61 26.77
N ILE A 552 1.88 57.35 27.84
CA ILE A 552 2.92 56.97 28.80
C ILE A 552 2.25 56.58 30.12
N LEU A 553 2.41 55.30 30.51
CA LEU A 553 1.92 54.82 31.80
C LEU A 553 2.95 55.12 32.88
N ASN A 554 2.48 55.68 33.97
CA ASN A 554 3.31 55.99 35.13
C ASN A 554 3.79 54.71 35.82
N LYS A 555 4.76 54.84 36.75
CA LYS A 555 5.35 53.73 37.49
C LYS A 555 4.27 52.81 38.10
N MET A 556 4.34 51.53 37.74
CA MET A 556 3.49 50.49 38.27
C MET A 556 4.12 49.92 39.52
N GLY A 557 4.01 50.24 40.64
CA GLY A 557 4.65 49.81 41.90
C GLY A 557 4.80 48.28 42.13
N VAL A 558 5.24 47.57 41.09
CA VAL A 558 5.42 46.13 41.08
C VAL A 558 6.89 45.75 40.85
N SER A 559 7.30 44.59 41.38
CA SER A 559 8.64 44.02 41.17
C SER A 559 8.81 43.50 39.75
N ASP A 560 10.03 43.10 39.38
CA ASP A 560 10.36 42.49 38.12
C ASP A 560 9.49 41.28 37.83
N GLN A 561 8.72 41.36 36.75
CA GLN A 561 7.82 40.27 36.35
C GLN A 561 7.35 40.43 34.91
N VAL A 562 6.78 39.39 34.36
CA VAL A 562 6.04 39.46 33.10
C VAL A 562 4.66 40.04 33.34
N VAL A 563 4.31 41.07 32.58
CA VAL A 563 2.99 41.71 32.62
C VAL A 563 2.30 41.59 31.26
N VAL A 564 0.98 41.49 31.29
CA VAL A 564 0.13 41.37 30.11
C VAL A 564 -0.65 42.67 29.94
N PHE A 565 -0.38 43.40 28.86
CA PHE A 565 -1.15 44.55 28.46
C PHE A 565 -2.35 44.11 27.64
N HIS A 566 -3.53 44.51 28.08
CA HIS A 566 -4.79 44.33 27.35
C HIS A 566 -5.24 45.75 26.89
N ILE A 567 -5.20 45.96 25.58
CA ILE A 567 -5.44 47.30 24.98
C ILE A 567 -6.69 47.22 24.12
N ILE A 568 -7.63 48.11 24.33
CA ILE A 568 -8.86 48.23 23.54
C ILE A 568 -8.68 49.45 22.57
N LEU A 569 -8.79 49.15 21.28
CA LEU A 569 -8.69 50.17 20.22
C LEU A 569 -10.06 50.83 19.94
N GLN A 570 -10.08 51.85 19.14
CA GLN A 570 -11.30 52.59 18.78
C GLN A 570 -12.33 51.74 18.05
N ASN A 571 -11.89 50.75 17.30
CA ASN A 571 -12.73 49.77 16.60
C ASN A 571 -13.26 48.63 17.54
N LEU A 572 -13.03 48.75 18.88
CA LEU A 572 -13.38 47.78 19.90
C LEU A 572 -12.65 46.43 19.81
N GLN A 573 -11.61 46.34 19.02
CA GLN A 573 -10.75 45.15 18.99
C GLN A 573 -9.77 45.16 20.18
N PRO A 574 -9.77 44.11 21.02
CA PRO A 574 -8.80 43.97 22.09
C PRO A 574 -7.48 43.39 21.57
N ILE A 575 -6.36 43.92 22.01
CA ILE A 575 -5.02 43.41 21.76
C ILE A 575 -4.35 43.07 23.08
N ALA A 576 -3.78 41.86 23.21
CA ALA A 576 -3.01 41.44 24.36
C ALA A 576 -1.51 41.32 24.00
N VAL A 577 -0.66 41.99 24.77
CA VAL A 577 0.80 41.98 24.58
C VAL A 577 1.50 41.64 25.90
N LYS A 578 2.39 40.64 25.89
CA LYS A 578 3.23 40.29 27.05
C LYS A 578 4.52 41.11 27.02
N VAL A 579 4.86 41.73 28.12
CA VAL A 579 6.05 42.59 28.27
C VAL A 579 6.77 42.27 29.58
N ILE A 580 8.09 42.27 29.58
CA ILE A 580 8.88 42.10 30.81
C ILE A 580 9.00 43.48 31.49
N HIS A 581 8.48 43.60 32.69
CA HIS A 581 8.72 44.74 33.57
C HIS A 581 10.03 44.55 34.34
N LYS A 582 10.94 45.48 34.26
CA LYS A 582 12.18 45.51 35.05
C LYS A 582 12.22 46.80 35.88
N THR A 583 12.50 46.67 37.15
CA THR A 583 12.85 47.81 38.02
C THR A 583 14.30 48.22 37.76
N PRO A 584 14.64 49.49 37.73
CA PRO A 584 16.00 50.00 37.44
C PRO A 584 17.03 49.50 38.42
#